data_9e9bdb2269446040eef0a9c9f7ac062c
#
_entry.id   9e9bdb2269446040eef0a9c9f7ac062c
#
_cell.length_a   1.000
_cell.length_b   1.000
_cell.length_c   1.000
_cell.angle_alpha   90.00
_cell.angle_beta   90.00
_cell.angle_gamma   90.00
#
_symmetry.space_group_name_H-M   'P 1'
#
loop_
_entity.id
_entity.type
_entity.pdbx_description
1 polymer ?
#
loop_
_entity_poly.entity_id
_entity_poly.type
_entity_poly.pdbx_seq_one_letter_code
_entity_poly.pdbx_strand_id
1 'polypeptide(L)'
;MKCMFGIYKMDEGEIEYEGQKVTIPTPLDALDRGIAMVHQELQPIPARTVAENIWLGRYPTKKYGIVTVVDHAKMYKDTDELLKKLKLDIDPHAKLGSLSIAQMQMVEIAKAVSANCKVLILDEPTSSLTANEVESLFRIMRELKEQGVALVYISHKMDEIKVIADEVTIMRDGQYIGKWDVASMTKEEIIAKMVGRELSNLFPPLENVPSDEVMMKVEDFTSIHPRSFRHCSFELKKGEILGVAGLVGAQRTELMEGIFGLRAHTSGKV
;
A
#
# COMPACT_ATOMS: atom_id res chain seq x y z
N MET A 1 -2.40 -15.63 -0.24
CA MET A 1 -2.54 -14.86 1.01
C MET A 1 -3.97 -14.77 1.53
N LYS A 2 -4.97 -14.45 0.69
CA LYS A 2 -6.37 -14.32 1.14
C LYS A 2 -6.94 -15.58 1.79
N CYS A 3 -6.51 -16.78 1.35
CA CYS A 3 -6.87 -18.05 2.04
C CYS A 3 -6.21 -18.18 3.41
N MET A 4 -4.93 -17.76 3.55
CA MET A 4 -4.21 -17.77 4.84
C MET A 4 -4.82 -16.79 5.86
N PHE A 5 -5.47 -15.75 5.40
CA PHE A 5 -6.17 -14.78 6.25
C PHE A 5 -7.67 -15.09 6.40
N GLY A 6 -8.16 -16.22 5.85
CA GLY A 6 -9.56 -16.66 6.00
C GLY A 6 -10.58 -15.84 5.20
N ILE A 7 -10.15 -15.05 4.19
CA ILE A 7 -11.07 -14.31 3.31
C ILE A 7 -11.66 -15.24 2.26
N TYR A 8 -10.86 -16.15 1.72
CA TYR A 8 -11.27 -17.16 0.76
C TYR A 8 -11.08 -18.56 1.35
N LYS A 9 -12.04 -19.44 1.10
CA LYS A 9 -11.91 -20.85 1.41
C LYS A 9 -10.89 -21.48 0.47
N MET A 10 -10.05 -22.38 1.00
CA MET A 10 -9.18 -23.22 0.17
C MET A 10 -10.03 -24.27 -0.58
N ASP A 11 -9.70 -24.51 -1.82
CA ASP A 11 -10.26 -25.61 -2.58
C ASP A 11 -9.54 -26.92 -2.25
N GLU A 12 -8.19 -26.87 -2.24
CA GLU A 12 -7.30 -28.01 -1.96
C GLU A 12 -6.05 -27.56 -1.18
N GLY A 13 -5.31 -28.53 -0.66
CA GLY A 13 -4.07 -28.30 0.08
C GLY A 13 -4.28 -28.18 1.59
N GLU A 14 -3.22 -27.80 2.29
CA GLU A 14 -3.22 -27.65 3.75
C GLU A 14 -2.38 -26.45 4.18
N ILE A 15 -2.75 -25.86 5.32
CA ILE A 15 -1.96 -24.83 5.99
C ILE A 15 -1.37 -25.44 7.24
N GLU A 16 -0.04 -25.35 7.37
CA GLU A 16 0.67 -25.68 8.60
C GLU A 16 1.09 -24.38 9.29
N TYR A 17 0.74 -24.24 10.56
CA TYR A 17 1.07 -23.10 11.39
C TYR A 17 1.58 -23.57 12.75
N GLU A 18 2.77 -23.11 13.15
CA GLU A 18 3.46 -23.55 14.39
C GLU A 18 3.58 -25.10 14.50
N GLY A 19 3.86 -25.78 13.38
CA GLY A 19 4.00 -27.24 13.31
C GLY A 19 2.67 -28.02 13.38
N GLN A 20 1.54 -27.35 13.26
CA GLN A 20 0.21 -27.96 13.28
C GLN A 20 -0.60 -27.64 12.04
N LYS A 21 -1.33 -28.63 11.52
CA LYS A 21 -2.30 -28.39 10.45
C LYS A 21 -3.47 -27.60 11.01
N VAL A 22 -3.78 -26.49 10.38
CA VAL A 22 -4.84 -25.57 10.82
C VAL A 22 -5.82 -25.26 9.69
N THR A 23 -7.05 -24.99 10.07
CA THR A 23 -8.06 -24.40 9.20
C THR A 23 -8.34 -23.00 9.70
N ILE A 24 -8.38 -22.04 8.78
CA ILE A 24 -8.63 -20.62 9.05
C ILE A 24 -9.86 -20.20 8.25
N PRO A 25 -11.07 -20.39 8.80
CA PRO A 25 -12.31 -20.16 8.06
C PRO A 25 -12.69 -18.68 7.96
N THR A 26 -12.20 -17.83 8.87
CA THR A 26 -12.54 -16.40 8.91
C THR A 26 -11.32 -15.54 9.24
N PRO A 27 -11.35 -14.23 8.89
CA PRO A 27 -10.30 -13.29 9.30
C PRO A 27 -10.13 -13.18 10.82
N LEU A 28 -11.19 -13.39 11.59
CA LEU A 28 -11.13 -13.39 13.05
C LEU A 28 -10.28 -14.56 13.56
N ASP A 29 -10.47 -15.76 13.01
CA ASP A 29 -9.64 -16.94 13.34
C ASP A 29 -8.16 -16.71 13.01
N ALA A 30 -7.85 -15.97 11.94
CA ALA A 30 -6.48 -15.59 11.61
C ALA A 30 -5.90 -14.63 12.66
N LEU A 31 -6.65 -13.59 13.03
CA LEU A 31 -6.24 -12.63 14.05
C LEU A 31 -6.04 -13.27 15.41
N ASP A 32 -6.91 -14.18 15.83
CA ASP A 32 -6.81 -14.91 17.10
C ASP A 32 -5.56 -15.81 17.16
N ARG A 33 -5.06 -16.24 16.01
CA ARG A 33 -3.79 -16.98 15.89
C ARG A 33 -2.56 -16.06 15.79
N GLY A 34 -2.78 -14.74 15.75
CA GLY A 34 -1.71 -13.77 15.58
C GLY A 34 -1.27 -13.59 14.13
N ILE A 35 -2.13 -13.91 13.15
CA ILE A 35 -1.89 -13.61 11.74
C ILE A 35 -2.62 -12.31 11.40
N ALA A 36 -1.91 -11.26 11.04
CA ALA A 36 -2.48 -9.98 10.61
C ALA A 36 -2.18 -9.72 9.13
N MET A 37 -3.02 -8.94 8.47
CA MET A 37 -2.86 -8.58 7.07
C MET A 37 -3.17 -7.11 6.84
N VAL A 38 -2.28 -6.44 6.13
CA VAL A 38 -2.49 -5.11 5.56
C VAL A 38 -2.81 -5.29 4.09
N HIS A 39 -4.01 -4.89 3.70
CA HIS A 39 -4.52 -5.07 2.34
C HIS A 39 -4.01 -3.98 1.40
N GLN A 40 -3.95 -4.28 0.11
CA GLN A 40 -3.60 -3.34 -0.96
C GLN A 40 -4.58 -2.15 -1.01
N GLU A 41 -5.88 -2.43 -0.86
CA GLU A 41 -6.90 -1.39 -0.75
C GLU A 41 -7.19 -1.10 0.72
N LEU A 42 -6.92 0.13 1.12
CA LEU A 42 -7.22 0.60 2.47
C LEU A 42 -8.75 0.62 2.67
N GLN A 43 -9.20 0.11 3.79
CA GLN A 43 -10.62 0.15 4.18
C GLN A 43 -10.80 0.93 5.50
N PRO A 44 -10.36 2.19 5.57
CA PRO A 44 -10.47 2.99 6.76
C PRO A 44 -11.92 3.43 6.97
N ILE A 45 -12.26 3.80 8.21
CA ILE A 45 -13.49 4.53 8.52
C ILE A 45 -13.13 6.02 8.65
N PRO A 46 -13.30 6.84 7.58
CA PRO A 46 -12.78 8.21 7.53
C PRO A 46 -13.37 9.13 8.59
N ALA A 47 -14.63 8.88 8.99
CA ALA A 47 -15.34 9.69 10.00
C ALA A 47 -14.88 9.42 11.44
N ARG A 48 -14.14 8.33 11.67
CA ARG A 48 -13.61 7.94 12.98
C ARG A 48 -12.19 8.47 13.17
N THR A 49 -11.76 8.54 14.45
CA THR A 49 -10.39 8.95 14.79
C THR A 49 -9.37 7.86 14.45
N VAL A 50 -8.10 8.23 14.41
CA VAL A 50 -6.97 7.30 14.27
C VAL A 50 -7.04 6.21 15.34
N ALA A 51 -7.23 6.59 16.61
CA ALA A 51 -7.35 5.63 17.70
C ALA A 51 -8.53 4.68 17.52
N GLU A 52 -9.71 5.17 17.13
CA GLU A 52 -10.88 4.33 16.88
C GLU A 52 -10.67 3.35 15.72
N ASN A 53 -9.91 3.73 14.68
CA ASN A 53 -9.56 2.83 13.57
C ASN A 53 -8.57 1.74 14.01
N ILE A 54 -7.53 2.08 14.78
CA ILE A 54 -6.53 1.13 15.27
C ILE A 54 -7.19 0.06 16.15
N TRP A 55 -8.10 0.45 17.03
CA TRP A 55 -8.76 -0.46 17.98
C TRP A 55 -10.08 -1.01 17.48
N LEU A 56 -10.43 -0.82 16.22
CA LEU A 56 -11.68 -1.31 15.65
C LEU A 56 -11.87 -2.82 15.91
N GLY A 57 -13.01 -3.17 16.53
CA GLY A 57 -13.33 -4.55 16.93
C GLY A 57 -12.61 -5.05 18.20
N ARG A 58 -11.65 -4.28 18.77
CA ARG A 58 -10.84 -4.65 19.95
C ARG A 58 -10.72 -3.51 20.95
N TYR A 59 -11.77 -2.68 21.08
CA TYR A 59 -11.75 -1.51 21.96
C TYR A 59 -11.40 -1.89 23.39
N PRO A 60 -10.45 -1.18 24.06
CA PRO A 60 -10.26 -1.30 25.49
C PRO A 60 -11.56 -1.02 26.24
N THR A 61 -11.90 -1.85 27.21
CA THR A 61 -13.14 -1.72 27.95
C THR A 61 -12.87 -1.63 29.45
N LYS A 62 -13.78 -0.97 30.16
CA LYS A 62 -13.83 -0.93 31.62
C LYS A 62 -15.21 -1.32 32.13
N LYS A 63 -15.24 -1.95 33.27
CA LYS A 63 -16.46 -2.42 33.90
C LYS A 63 -16.94 -1.44 34.98
N TYR A 64 -18.20 -1.06 34.91
CA TYR A 64 -18.91 -0.34 35.98
C TYR A 64 -20.05 -1.23 36.48
N GLY A 65 -19.78 -2.04 37.51
CA GLY A 65 -20.71 -3.04 37.99
C GLY A 65 -21.01 -4.10 36.91
N ILE A 66 -22.24 -4.17 36.46
CA ILE A 66 -22.71 -5.10 35.42
C ILE A 66 -22.57 -4.55 33.99
N VAL A 67 -22.24 -3.26 33.82
CA VAL A 67 -22.12 -2.60 32.50
C VAL A 67 -20.66 -2.54 32.07
N THR A 68 -20.39 -2.95 30.83
CA THR A 68 -19.10 -2.80 30.21
C THR A 68 -19.17 -1.65 29.19
N VAL A 69 -18.26 -0.69 29.31
CA VAL A 69 -18.17 0.47 28.42
C VAL A 69 -16.77 0.58 27.82
N VAL A 70 -16.64 1.27 26.68
CA VAL A 70 -15.33 1.54 26.07
C VAL A 70 -14.54 2.49 26.96
N ASP A 71 -13.29 2.15 27.21
CA ASP A 71 -12.34 3.01 27.91
C ASP A 71 -11.59 3.91 26.92
N HIS A 72 -12.19 5.04 26.58
CA HIS A 72 -11.61 5.99 25.63
C HIS A 72 -10.27 6.53 26.10
N ALA A 73 -10.10 6.80 27.41
CA ALA A 73 -8.85 7.33 27.93
C ALA A 73 -7.70 6.35 27.73
N LYS A 74 -7.93 5.06 28.02
CA LYS A 74 -6.97 4.00 27.76
C LYS A 74 -6.70 3.84 26.27
N MET A 75 -7.74 3.84 25.43
CA MET A 75 -7.62 3.71 23.98
C MET A 75 -6.69 4.78 23.39
N TYR A 76 -6.89 6.05 23.73
CA TYR A 76 -6.05 7.14 23.23
C TYR A 76 -4.62 7.08 23.77
N LYS A 77 -4.46 6.72 25.05
CA LYS A 77 -3.14 6.54 25.65
C LYS A 77 -2.36 5.41 24.97
N ASP A 78 -2.96 4.25 24.84
CA ASP A 78 -2.32 3.08 24.20
C ASP A 78 -1.98 3.37 22.73
N THR A 79 -2.81 4.17 22.04
CA THR A 79 -2.54 4.62 20.67
C THR A 79 -1.35 5.56 20.60
N ASP A 80 -1.26 6.55 21.48
CA ASP A 80 -0.14 7.50 21.53
C ASP A 80 1.19 6.78 21.80
N GLU A 81 1.19 5.84 22.74
CA GLU A 81 2.35 4.99 23.04
C GLU A 81 2.76 4.14 21.82
N LEU A 82 1.81 3.54 21.13
CA LEU A 82 2.06 2.77 19.91
C LEU A 82 2.64 3.61 18.79
N LEU A 83 2.05 4.76 18.49
CA LEU A 83 2.52 5.66 17.43
C LEU A 83 3.92 6.20 17.73
N LYS A 84 4.21 6.54 18.99
CA LYS A 84 5.55 6.92 19.44
C LYS A 84 6.57 5.80 19.29
N LYS A 85 6.20 4.56 19.67
CA LYS A 85 7.05 3.38 19.47
C LYS A 85 7.40 3.19 18.01
N LEU A 86 6.43 3.37 17.10
CA LEU A 86 6.64 3.26 15.65
C LEU A 86 7.29 4.52 15.03
N LYS A 87 7.53 5.57 15.84
CA LYS A 87 8.05 6.88 15.39
C LYS A 87 7.19 7.52 14.30
N LEU A 88 5.87 7.41 14.46
CA LEU A 88 4.88 8.01 13.56
C LEU A 88 4.34 9.30 14.22
N ASP A 89 4.51 10.41 13.53
CA ASP A 89 3.98 11.72 13.95
C ASP A 89 2.54 11.88 13.43
N ILE A 90 1.61 11.21 14.13
CA ILE A 90 0.19 11.22 13.80
C ILE A 90 -0.59 11.46 15.09
N ASP A 91 -1.53 12.42 15.07
CA ASP A 91 -2.40 12.69 16.21
C ASP A 91 -3.46 11.57 16.36
N PRO A 92 -3.50 10.87 17.52
CA PRO A 92 -4.51 9.84 17.80
C PRO A 92 -5.96 10.34 17.70
N HIS A 93 -6.19 11.64 17.94
CA HIS A 93 -7.51 12.28 17.91
C HIS A 93 -7.92 12.77 16.51
N ALA A 94 -7.00 12.88 15.57
CA ALA A 94 -7.31 13.31 14.21
C ALA A 94 -8.31 12.35 13.56
N LYS A 95 -9.24 12.90 12.77
CA LYS A 95 -10.10 12.06 11.92
C LYS A 95 -9.28 11.42 10.81
N LEU A 96 -9.46 10.13 10.59
CA LEU A 96 -8.66 9.40 9.61
C LEU A 96 -8.81 9.99 8.20
N GLY A 97 -9.99 10.46 7.82
CA GLY A 97 -10.22 11.09 6.52
C GLY A 97 -9.50 12.44 6.31
N SER A 98 -8.88 13.03 7.33
CA SER A 98 -8.06 14.24 7.18
C SER A 98 -6.59 13.95 6.90
N LEU A 99 -6.18 12.68 6.97
CA LEU A 99 -4.80 12.26 6.76
C LEU A 99 -4.50 12.06 5.28
N SER A 100 -3.22 12.11 4.91
CA SER A 100 -2.76 11.67 3.60
C SER A 100 -2.93 10.14 3.45
N ILE A 101 -2.98 9.65 2.20
CA ILE A 101 -3.06 8.22 1.92
C ILE A 101 -1.91 7.47 2.59
N ALA A 102 -0.71 8.02 2.55
CA ALA A 102 0.47 7.46 3.19
C ALA A 102 0.33 7.37 4.72
N GLN A 103 -0.19 8.42 5.36
CA GLN A 103 -0.47 8.37 6.81
C GLN A 103 -1.55 7.34 7.14
N MET A 104 -2.60 7.22 6.33
CA MET A 104 -3.62 6.17 6.50
C MET A 104 -3.00 4.77 6.40
N GLN A 105 -2.07 4.57 5.44
CA GLN A 105 -1.31 3.31 5.31
C GLN A 105 -0.51 3.00 6.58
N MET A 106 0.16 4.00 7.16
CA MET A 106 0.90 3.83 8.42
C MET A 106 -0.03 3.51 9.59
N VAL A 107 -1.24 4.06 9.62
CA VAL A 107 -2.26 3.73 10.64
C VAL A 107 -2.73 2.27 10.50
N GLU A 108 -2.95 1.76 9.29
CA GLU A 108 -3.30 0.34 9.08
C GLU A 108 -2.16 -0.61 9.52
N ILE A 109 -0.91 -0.22 9.28
CA ILE A 109 0.25 -0.97 9.80
C ILE A 109 0.28 -0.93 11.33
N ALA A 110 0.07 0.25 11.94
CA ALA A 110 -0.01 0.38 13.39
C ALA A 110 -1.14 -0.47 13.99
N LYS A 111 -2.29 -0.53 13.32
CA LYS A 111 -3.41 -1.41 13.69
C LYS A 111 -3.02 -2.88 13.67
N ALA A 112 -2.32 -3.36 12.64
CA ALA A 112 -1.82 -4.72 12.57
C ALA A 112 -0.81 -5.02 13.70
N VAL A 113 0.14 -4.11 13.95
CA VAL A 113 1.12 -4.23 15.03
C VAL A 113 0.45 -4.23 16.41
N SER A 114 -0.60 -3.44 16.62
CA SER A 114 -1.35 -3.40 17.88
C SER A 114 -2.02 -4.73 18.26
N ALA A 115 -2.15 -5.65 17.30
CA ALA A 115 -2.72 -6.97 17.52
C ALA A 115 -1.70 -7.99 18.07
N ASN A 116 -0.46 -7.58 18.37
CA ASN A 116 0.64 -8.47 18.76
C ASN A 116 0.78 -9.68 17.81
N CYS A 117 0.78 -9.40 16.51
CA CYS A 117 0.83 -10.44 15.50
C CYS A 117 2.17 -11.19 15.54
N LYS A 118 2.12 -12.50 15.28
CA LYS A 118 3.28 -13.37 15.04
C LYS A 118 3.65 -13.41 13.56
N VAL A 119 2.65 -13.24 12.69
CA VAL A 119 2.80 -13.17 11.24
C VAL A 119 2.10 -11.92 10.73
N LEU A 120 2.81 -11.10 9.97
CA LEU A 120 2.27 -9.91 9.32
C LEU A 120 2.40 -10.04 7.80
N ILE A 121 1.27 -10.03 7.12
CA ILE A 121 1.19 -10.05 5.66
C ILE A 121 0.99 -8.61 5.17
N LEU A 122 1.85 -8.16 4.27
CA LEU A 122 1.83 -6.82 3.67
C LEU A 122 1.62 -6.97 2.16
N ASP A 123 0.45 -6.57 1.65
CA ASP A 123 0.09 -6.71 0.24
C ASP A 123 0.24 -5.36 -0.49
N GLU A 124 1.33 -5.22 -1.25
CA GLU A 124 1.73 -4.00 -1.98
C GLU A 124 1.69 -2.70 -1.14
N PRO A 125 2.28 -2.68 0.07
CA PRO A 125 2.08 -1.58 1.02
C PRO A 125 2.73 -0.27 0.59
N THR A 126 3.55 -0.26 -0.47
CA THR A 126 4.31 0.91 -0.94
C THR A 126 3.73 1.57 -2.18
N SER A 127 2.58 1.10 -2.68
CA SER A 127 2.00 1.58 -3.95
C SER A 127 1.70 3.09 -3.97
N SER A 128 1.37 3.66 -2.81
CA SER A 128 1.01 5.08 -2.63
C SER A 128 1.99 5.88 -1.76
N LEU A 129 3.14 5.27 -1.40
CA LEU A 129 4.13 5.89 -0.52
C LEU A 129 5.22 6.63 -1.31
N THR A 130 5.69 7.74 -0.74
CA THR A 130 6.92 8.42 -1.16
C THR A 130 8.16 7.63 -0.70
N ALA A 131 9.35 7.93 -1.26
CA ALA A 131 10.59 7.26 -0.90
C ALA A 131 10.89 7.31 0.63
N ASN A 132 10.66 8.46 1.27
CA ASN A 132 10.89 8.62 2.71
C ASN A 132 9.92 7.79 3.55
N GLU A 133 8.68 7.64 3.09
CA GLU A 133 7.66 6.81 3.76
C GLU A 133 7.96 5.32 3.59
N VAL A 134 8.47 4.90 2.42
CA VAL A 134 8.95 3.53 2.18
C VAL A 134 10.11 3.19 3.14
N GLU A 135 11.06 4.11 3.33
CA GLU A 135 12.16 3.91 4.28
C GLU A 135 11.63 3.78 5.72
N SER A 136 10.64 4.58 6.10
CA SER A 136 9.99 4.48 7.40
C SER A 136 9.28 3.15 7.60
N LEU A 137 8.58 2.65 6.56
CA LEU A 137 7.97 1.32 6.57
C LEU A 137 9.04 0.22 6.74
N PHE A 138 10.11 0.27 5.96
CA PHE A 138 11.18 -0.74 6.05
C PHE A 138 11.88 -0.74 7.42
N ARG A 139 12.02 0.41 8.06
CA ARG A 139 12.49 0.49 9.44
C ARG A 139 11.54 -0.25 10.39
N ILE A 140 10.24 0.01 10.30
CA ILE A 140 9.22 -0.69 11.11
C ILE A 140 9.28 -2.20 10.87
N MET A 141 9.39 -2.64 9.62
CA MET A 141 9.49 -4.06 9.27
C MET A 141 10.73 -4.71 9.90
N ARG A 142 11.90 -4.04 9.86
CA ARG A 142 13.13 -4.56 10.50
C ARG A 142 12.97 -4.66 12.01
N GLU A 143 12.38 -3.64 12.66
CA GLU A 143 12.10 -3.65 14.10
C GLU A 143 11.14 -4.79 14.49
N LEU A 144 10.13 -5.08 13.67
CA LEU A 144 9.22 -6.22 13.88
C LEU A 144 9.92 -7.57 13.70
N LYS A 145 10.76 -7.70 12.67
CA LYS A 145 11.59 -8.89 12.44
C LYS A 145 12.51 -9.18 13.63
N GLU A 146 13.16 -8.16 14.18
CA GLU A 146 14.00 -8.27 15.40
C GLU A 146 13.19 -8.72 16.63
N GLN A 147 11.89 -8.38 16.69
CA GLN A 147 10.95 -8.84 17.73
C GLN A 147 10.43 -10.28 17.47
N GLY A 148 10.88 -10.94 16.40
CA GLY A 148 10.49 -12.31 16.05
C GLY A 148 9.20 -12.42 15.25
N VAL A 149 8.67 -11.32 14.70
CA VAL A 149 7.50 -11.34 13.81
C VAL A 149 7.93 -11.86 12.44
N ALA A 150 7.27 -12.88 11.93
CA ALA A 150 7.43 -13.33 10.55
C ALA A 150 6.70 -12.38 9.60
N LEU A 151 7.40 -11.94 8.54
CA LEU A 151 6.86 -10.97 7.58
C LEU A 151 6.68 -11.64 6.22
N VAL A 152 5.50 -11.47 5.63
CA VAL A 152 5.23 -11.83 4.23
C VAL A 152 5.00 -10.52 3.47
N TYR A 153 5.94 -10.19 2.61
CA TYR A 153 5.93 -8.94 1.84
C TYR A 153 5.65 -9.22 0.38
N ILE A 154 4.53 -8.71 -0.13
CA ILE A 154 4.15 -8.86 -1.53
C ILE A 154 4.43 -7.56 -2.25
N SER A 155 5.21 -7.60 -3.30
CA SER A 155 5.53 -6.43 -4.13
C SER A 155 5.91 -6.87 -5.54
N HIS A 156 5.65 -6.01 -6.50
CA HIS A 156 6.18 -6.11 -7.87
C HIS A 156 7.41 -5.20 -8.08
N LYS A 157 7.83 -4.46 -7.05
CA LYS A 157 9.00 -3.57 -7.09
C LYS A 157 10.24 -4.33 -6.64
N MET A 158 11.03 -4.81 -7.60
CA MET A 158 12.19 -5.67 -7.33
C MET A 158 13.26 -5.00 -6.49
N ASP A 159 13.41 -3.68 -6.59
CA ASP A 159 14.36 -2.93 -5.78
C ASP A 159 14.00 -3.00 -4.29
N GLU A 160 12.70 -3.01 -3.96
CA GLU A 160 12.22 -3.17 -2.59
C GLU A 160 12.49 -4.58 -2.06
N ILE A 161 12.19 -5.60 -2.86
CA ILE A 161 12.45 -7.01 -2.51
C ILE A 161 13.95 -7.22 -2.18
N LYS A 162 14.84 -6.67 -2.99
CA LYS A 162 16.30 -6.76 -2.78
C LYS A 162 16.78 -6.12 -1.48
N VAL A 163 16.06 -5.14 -0.96
CA VAL A 163 16.43 -4.37 0.25
C VAL A 163 15.89 -5.01 1.53
N ILE A 164 14.68 -5.62 1.47
CA ILE A 164 13.96 -5.99 2.68
C ILE A 164 13.82 -7.51 2.89
N ALA A 165 13.79 -8.31 1.81
CA ALA A 165 13.49 -9.72 1.90
C ALA A 165 14.75 -10.58 2.10
N ASP A 166 14.62 -11.65 2.88
CA ASP A 166 15.65 -12.70 3.02
C ASP A 166 15.50 -13.71 1.87
N GLU A 167 14.28 -14.15 1.61
CA GLU A 167 13.92 -15.14 0.60
C GLU A 167 12.84 -14.61 -0.32
N VAL A 168 12.85 -15.03 -1.56
CA VAL A 168 11.82 -14.72 -2.54
C VAL A 168 11.14 -15.97 -3.05
N THR A 169 9.81 -15.99 -2.96
CA THR A 169 8.97 -17.01 -3.61
C THR A 169 8.32 -16.38 -4.83
N ILE A 170 8.52 -16.99 -5.99
CA ILE A 170 7.98 -16.48 -7.25
C ILE A 170 6.76 -17.31 -7.65
N MET A 171 5.70 -16.60 -7.96
CA MET A 171 4.47 -17.15 -8.54
C MET A 171 4.22 -16.50 -9.91
N ARG A 172 3.71 -17.28 -10.85
CA ARG A 172 3.36 -16.82 -12.19
C ARG A 172 2.11 -17.58 -12.68
N ASP A 173 1.12 -16.86 -13.17
CA ASP A 173 -0.15 -17.43 -13.67
C ASP A 173 -0.81 -18.38 -12.65
N GLY A 174 -0.74 -18.03 -11.35
CA GLY A 174 -1.27 -18.85 -10.26
C GLY A 174 -0.41 -20.03 -9.86
N GLN A 175 0.71 -20.29 -10.54
CA GLN A 175 1.59 -21.42 -10.29
C GLN A 175 2.81 -21.02 -9.46
N TYR A 176 3.24 -21.92 -8.57
CA TYR A 176 4.50 -21.81 -7.85
C TYR A 176 5.67 -22.11 -8.80
N ILE A 177 6.59 -21.16 -8.96
CA ILE A 177 7.76 -21.29 -9.83
C ILE A 177 8.97 -21.76 -9.04
N GLY A 178 9.12 -21.29 -7.80
CA GLY A 178 10.22 -21.68 -6.92
C GLY A 178 10.47 -20.66 -5.82
N LYS A 179 11.45 -21.00 -4.97
CA LYS A 179 11.89 -20.22 -3.81
C LYS A 179 13.40 -20.11 -3.82
N TRP A 180 13.96 -18.93 -3.55
CA TRP A 180 15.40 -18.64 -3.57
C TRP A 180 15.76 -17.64 -2.47
N ASP A 181 17.00 -17.70 -2.03
CA ASP A 181 17.64 -16.63 -1.27
C ASP A 181 17.76 -15.36 -2.13
N VAL A 182 17.28 -14.23 -1.63
CA VAL A 182 17.35 -12.95 -2.36
C VAL A 182 18.79 -12.52 -2.60
N ALA A 183 19.71 -12.83 -1.67
CA ALA A 183 21.13 -12.51 -1.82
C ALA A 183 21.79 -13.24 -2.99
N SER A 184 21.29 -14.43 -3.36
CA SER A 184 21.85 -15.27 -4.43
C SER A 184 21.33 -14.93 -5.83
N MET A 185 20.35 -14.04 -5.96
CA MET A 185 19.71 -13.71 -7.24
C MET A 185 19.99 -12.26 -7.66
N THR A 186 20.10 -12.01 -8.95
CA THR A 186 20.07 -10.66 -9.52
C THR A 186 18.61 -10.21 -9.70
N LYS A 187 18.40 -8.91 -9.89
CA LYS A 187 17.08 -8.34 -10.19
C LYS A 187 16.53 -8.90 -11.50
N GLU A 188 17.38 -9.01 -12.50
CA GLU A 188 17.07 -9.52 -13.83
C GLU A 188 16.60 -10.98 -13.77
N GLU A 189 17.27 -11.82 -12.97
CA GLU A 189 16.89 -13.22 -12.76
C GLU A 189 15.52 -13.35 -12.10
N ILE A 190 15.23 -12.53 -11.08
CA ILE A 190 13.91 -12.49 -10.44
C ILE A 190 12.84 -12.13 -11.48
N ILE A 191 13.04 -11.06 -12.25
CA ILE A 191 12.12 -10.61 -13.28
C ILE A 191 11.93 -11.67 -14.36
N ALA A 192 13.02 -12.28 -14.86
CA ALA A 192 12.96 -13.34 -15.88
C ALA A 192 12.10 -14.53 -15.40
N LYS A 193 12.22 -14.94 -14.13
CA LYS A 193 11.40 -16.01 -13.55
C LYS A 193 9.93 -15.61 -13.39
N MET A 194 9.65 -14.35 -13.04
CA MET A 194 8.28 -13.82 -12.94
C MET A 194 7.60 -13.76 -14.30
N VAL A 195 8.31 -13.28 -15.33
CA VAL A 195 7.76 -13.10 -16.70
C VAL A 195 7.80 -14.41 -17.50
N GLY A 196 8.74 -15.31 -17.19
CA GLY A 196 8.91 -16.59 -17.86
C GLY A 196 9.71 -16.56 -19.16
N ARG A 197 10.33 -15.43 -19.46
CA ARG A 197 11.25 -15.24 -20.59
C ARG A 197 12.35 -14.27 -20.21
N GLU A 198 13.51 -14.39 -20.82
CA GLU A 198 14.54 -13.35 -20.68
C GLU A 198 14.05 -12.04 -21.31
N LEU A 199 14.21 -10.96 -20.57
CA LEU A 199 13.90 -9.62 -21.07
C LEU A 199 15.06 -9.13 -21.93
N SER A 200 15.13 -9.64 -23.17
CA SER A 200 16.15 -9.22 -24.11
C SER A 200 15.95 -7.79 -24.66
N ASN A 201 14.74 -7.23 -24.51
CA ASN A 201 14.38 -5.88 -24.94
C ASN A 201 13.39 -5.25 -23.94
N LEU A 202 13.91 -4.53 -22.94
CA LEU A 202 13.10 -3.75 -21.99
C LEU A 202 12.32 -2.63 -22.67
N PHE A 203 12.89 -2.07 -23.75
CA PHE A 203 12.29 -1.00 -24.54
C PHE A 203 12.29 -1.42 -26.00
N PRO A 204 11.18 -2.00 -26.53
CA PRO A 204 11.08 -2.25 -27.95
C PRO A 204 11.21 -0.93 -28.72
N PRO A 205 11.79 -0.95 -29.93
CA PRO A 205 11.89 0.26 -30.74
C PRO A 205 10.48 0.83 -30.99
N LEU A 206 10.38 2.16 -30.96
CA LEU A 206 9.16 2.87 -31.30
C LEU A 206 8.86 2.65 -32.79
N GLU A 207 7.89 1.81 -33.09
CA GLU A 207 7.40 1.57 -34.46
C GLU A 207 6.34 2.59 -34.89
N ASN A 208 5.82 3.36 -33.91
CA ASN A 208 4.78 4.33 -34.14
C ASN A 208 5.38 5.69 -34.56
N VAL A 209 5.01 6.17 -35.74
CA VAL A 209 5.38 7.50 -36.25
C VAL A 209 4.14 8.39 -36.14
N PRO A 210 4.11 9.34 -35.18
CA PRO A 210 3.01 10.30 -35.08
C PRO A 210 2.91 11.15 -36.37
N SER A 211 1.68 11.50 -36.74
CA SER A 211 1.46 12.46 -37.82
C SER A 211 1.69 13.91 -37.32
N ASP A 212 1.76 14.87 -38.25
CA ASP A 212 1.83 16.30 -37.88
C ASP A 212 0.45 16.88 -37.50
N GLU A 213 -0.62 16.13 -37.62
CA GLU A 213 -1.98 16.55 -37.29
C GLU A 213 -2.17 16.63 -35.76
N VAL A 214 -2.39 17.87 -35.26
CA VAL A 214 -2.67 18.09 -33.82
C VAL A 214 -4.10 17.69 -33.51
N MET A 215 -4.27 16.71 -32.61
CA MET A 215 -5.58 16.20 -32.18
C MET A 215 -6.10 16.93 -30.94
N MET A 216 -5.21 17.37 -30.07
CA MET A 216 -5.57 18.14 -28.87
C MET A 216 -4.48 19.16 -28.60
N LYS A 217 -4.91 20.37 -28.25
CA LYS A 217 -4.01 21.47 -27.85
C LYS A 217 -4.49 22.04 -26.51
N VAL A 218 -3.60 22.07 -25.55
CA VAL A 218 -3.80 22.69 -24.24
C VAL A 218 -2.96 23.98 -24.23
N GLU A 219 -3.60 25.11 -23.93
CA GLU A 219 -2.94 26.42 -23.93
C GLU A 219 -3.17 27.15 -22.60
N ASP A 220 -2.07 27.46 -21.91
CA ASP A 220 -2.03 28.26 -20.66
C ASP A 220 -3.03 27.80 -19.59
N PHE A 221 -3.24 26.48 -19.50
CA PHE A 221 -4.26 25.89 -18.66
C PHE A 221 -3.89 25.95 -17.18
N THR A 222 -4.74 26.59 -16.38
CA THR A 222 -4.46 26.90 -14.97
C THR A 222 -5.66 26.51 -14.08
N SER A 223 -5.38 25.77 -13.03
CA SER A 223 -6.36 25.36 -12.03
C SER A 223 -6.95 26.54 -11.26
N ILE A 224 -8.22 26.40 -10.83
CA ILE A 224 -8.82 27.31 -9.85
C ILE A 224 -8.13 27.24 -8.47
N HIS A 225 -7.49 26.14 -8.14
CA HIS A 225 -6.80 25.95 -6.87
C HIS A 225 -5.38 26.51 -6.90
N PRO A 226 -5.01 27.47 -6.02
CA PRO A 226 -3.71 28.15 -6.06
C PRO A 226 -2.50 27.25 -5.94
N ARG A 227 -2.66 26.07 -5.32
CA ARG A 227 -1.59 25.09 -5.08
C ARG A 227 -1.58 23.92 -6.09
N SER A 228 -2.37 24.03 -7.16
CA SER A 228 -2.43 23.02 -8.21
C SER A 228 -1.66 23.44 -9.46
N PHE A 229 -1.93 22.79 -10.60
CA PHE A 229 -1.22 23.06 -11.87
C PHE A 229 -1.48 24.50 -12.38
N ARG A 230 -0.47 25.09 -13.03
CA ARG A 230 -0.52 26.44 -13.60
C ARG A 230 0.23 26.50 -14.91
N HIS A 231 -0.29 27.32 -15.84
CA HIS A 231 0.35 27.65 -17.12
C HIS A 231 0.80 26.42 -17.91
N CYS A 232 0.00 25.35 -17.87
CA CYS A 232 0.31 24.12 -18.60
C CYS A 232 -0.07 24.29 -20.07
N SER A 233 0.89 24.04 -20.96
CA SER A 233 0.68 24.07 -22.41
C SER A 233 1.39 22.88 -23.05
N PHE A 234 0.68 22.16 -23.91
CA PHE A 234 1.20 21.07 -24.70
C PHE A 234 0.26 20.73 -25.86
N GLU A 235 0.75 20.00 -26.82
CA GLU A 235 -0.02 19.48 -27.95
C GLU A 235 0.08 17.96 -27.97
N LEU A 236 -0.96 17.31 -28.44
CA LEU A 236 -1.01 15.87 -28.69
C LEU A 236 -1.34 15.64 -30.17
N LYS A 237 -0.46 14.95 -30.85
CA LYS A 237 -0.60 14.64 -32.26
C LYS A 237 -1.33 13.31 -32.47
N LYS A 238 -1.90 13.14 -33.66
CA LYS A 238 -2.57 11.89 -34.03
C LYS A 238 -1.57 10.73 -34.10
N GLY A 239 -1.88 9.67 -33.38
CA GLY A 239 -1.01 8.49 -33.25
C GLY A 239 0.16 8.69 -32.29
N GLU A 240 0.24 9.81 -31.55
CA GLU A 240 1.26 10.06 -30.54
C GLU A 240 0.87 9.42 -29.20
N ILE A 241 1.87 8.93 -28.46
CA ILE A 241 1.76 8.58 -27.04
C ILE A 241 2.52 9.64 -26.25
N LEU A 242 1.79 10.59 -25.66
CA LEU A 242 2.38 11.63 -24.83
C LEU A 242 2.56 11.16 -23.39
N GLY A 243 3.81 11.07 -22.93
CA GLY A 243 4.13 10.73 -21.54
C GLY A 243 4.04 11.95 -20.62
N VAL A 244 3.23 11.85 -19.55
CA VAL A 244 3.15 12.88 -18.50
C VAL A 244 3.79 12.36 -17.23
N ALA A 245 5.01 12.82 -16.93
CA ALA A 245 5.81 12.39 -15.79
C ALA A 245 5.78 13.41 -14.64
N GLY A 246 6.06 12.94 -13.42
CA GLY A 246 6.18 13.77 -12.22
C GLY A 246 6.12 12.93 -10.94
N LEU A 247 6.62 13.45 -9.84
CA LEU A 247 6.56 12.82 -8.52
C LEU A 247 5.13 12.78 -7.96
N VAL A 248 4.92 12.02 -6.90
CA VAL A 248 3.67 12.04 -6.13
C VAL A 248 3.43 13.47 -5.64
N GLY A 249 2.21 13.99 -5.85
CA GLY A 249 1.87 15.38 -5.53
C GLY A 249 2.17 16.41 -6.64
N ALA A 250 2.75 15.99 -7.78
CA ALA A 250 3.03 16.88 -8.91
C ALA A 250 1.79 17.36 -9.68
N GLN A 251 0.59 17.07 -9.19
CA GLN A 251 -0.70 17.53 -9.71
C GLN A 251 -1.03 17.02 -11.13
N ARG A 252 -0.47 15.86 -11.52
CA ARG A 252 -0.74 15.25 -12.84
C ARG A 252 -2.20 14.82 -12.98
N THR A 253 -2.73 14.18 -11.97
CA THR A 253 -4.14 13.73 -11.93
C THR A 253 -5.07 14.93 -12.04
N GLU A 254 -4.78 15.98 -11.27
CA GLU A 254 -5.57 17.21 -11.25
C GLU A 254 -5.57 17.90 -12.62
N LEU A 255 -4.43 17.90 -13.33
CA LEU A 255 -4.33 18.43 -14.69
C LEU A 255 -5.19 17.61 -15.66
N MET A 256 -5.09 16.27 -15.61
CA MET A 256 -5.87 15.40 -16.48
C MET A 256 -7.38 15.49 -16.19
N GLU A 257 -7.78 15.55 -14.92
CA GLU A 257 -9.17 15.76 -14.51
C GLU A 257 -9.69 17.13 -14.95
N GLY A 258 -8.84 18.16 -14.94
CA GLY A 258 -9.17 19.49 -15.48
C GLY A 258 -9.42 19.45 -16.98
N ILE A 259 -8.54 18.80 -17.75
CA ILE A 259 -8.67 18.63 -19.19
C ILE A 259 -9.91 17.80 -19.54
N PHE A 260 -10.21 16.78 -18.75
CA PHE A 260 -11.41 15.94 -18.92
C PHE A 260 -12.71 16.63 -18.50
N GLY A 261 -12.62 17.82 -17.85
CA GLY A 261 -13.80 18.61 -17.40
C GLY A 261 -14.36 18.22 -16.04
N LEU A 262 -13.66 17.39 -15.27
CA LEU A 262 -14.05 17.03 -13.89
C LEU A 262 -13.68 18.10 -12.86
N ARG A 263 -12.72 18.96 -13.17
CA ARG A 263 -12.27 20.07 -12.32
C ARG A 263 -12.39 21.40 -13.03
N ALA A 264 -12.80 22.42 -12.28
CA ALA A 264 -12.82 23.80 -12.78
C ALA A 264 -11.40 24.37 -12.95
N HIS A 265 -11.24 25.24 -13.96
CA HIS A 265 -10.03 26.00 -14.24
C HIS A 265 -10.32 27.50 -14.22
N THR A 266 -9.27 28.32 -14.05
CA THR A 266 -9.38 29.80 -14.06
C THR A 266 -9.06 30.41 -15.40
N SER A 267 -8.09 29.83 -16.13
CA SER A 267 -7.65 30.32 -17.42
C SER A 267 -7.14 29.20 -18.30
N GLY A 268 -6.98 29.50 -19.58
CA GLY A 268 -6.54 28.60 -20.60
C GLY A 268 -7.69 27.89 -21.31
N LYS A 269 -7.35 27.09 -22.30
CA LYS A 269 -8.30 26.31 -23.11
C LYS A 269 -7.71 24.97 -23.53
N VAL A 270 -8.61 24.07 -23.81
CA VAL A 270 -8.33 22.75 -24.39
C VAL A 270 -9.03 22.65 -25.72
#